data_f22d1deca0d161f415392cc54dfed379
#
_entry.id   f22d1deca0d161f415392cc54dfed379
#
_cell.length_a   1.000
_cell.length_b   1.000
_cell.length_c   1.000
_cell.angle_alpha   90.00
_cell.angle_beta   90.00
_cell.angle_gamma   90.00
#
_symmetry.space_group_name_H-M   'P 1'
#
loop_
_entity.id
_entity.type
_entity.pdbx_description
1 polymer ?
#
loop_
_entity_poly.entity_id
_entity_poly.type
_entity_poly.pdbx_seq_one_letter_code
_entity_poly.pdbx_strand_id
1 'polypeptide(L)'
;MKLTIIETGLVPEPIRADFADYPEMFRNLISAADPDIEYETVSVIQGEPLPDIAGLEAILITGSPAGVYDDYDWIAPLMQFIRDAASASVPQVGICFGHQVMAEALGGKVIKSPKGWGIGRHSYDVKACPDWMGGDCPATISVPVSHQDQVVELPPGASV
;
A
#
# COMPACT_ATOMS: atom_id res chain seq x y z
N MET A 1 2.05 14.40 -13.33
CA MET A 1 1.66 12.98 -13.10
C MET A 1 0.49 12.96 -12.14
N LYS A 2 -0.53 12.13 -12.42
CA LYS A 2 -1.69 11.95 -11.54
C LYS A 2 -1.53 10.66 -10.73
N LEU A 3 -1.55 10.77 -9.39
CA LEU A 3 -1.53 9.64 -8.46
C LEU A 3 -2.95 9.36 -7.96
N THR A 4 -3.45 8.17 -8.22
CA THR A 4 -4.74 7.71 -7.69
C THR A 4 -4.52 6.97 -6.38
N ILE A 5 -5.05 7.52 -5.28
CA ILE A 5 -4.97 6.93 -3.95
C ILE A 5 -6.22 6.08 -3.71
N ILE A 6 -6.04 4.79 -3.54
CA ILE A 6 -7.10 3.86 -3.16
C ILE A 6 -7.13 3.76 -1.63
N GLU A 7 -8.15 4.34 -1.03
CA GLU A 7 -8.36 4.30 0.41
C GLU A 7 -9.03 2.99 0.82
N THR A 8 -8.32 2.20 1.61
CA THR A 8 -8.72 0.88 2.10
C THR A 8 -8.94 0.83 3.61
N GLY A 9 -8.78 1.95 4.30
CA GLY A 9 -8.95 2.03 5.75
C GLY A 9 -9.09 3.47 6.23
N LEU A 10 -9.67 3.64 7.41
CA LEU A 10 -9.81 4.93 8.09
C LEU A 10 -8.88 5.02 9.29
N VAL A 11 -8.50 6.24 9.64
CA VAL A 11 -7.85 6.53 10.91
C VAL A 11 -8.77 6.05 12.05
N PRO A 12 -8.25 5.33 13.06
CA PRO A 12 -9.05 4.84 14.18
C PRO A 12 -9.84 5.95 14.87
N GLU A 13 -11.12 5.69 15.16
CA GLU A 13 -12.05 6.67 15.69
C GLU A 13 -11.52 7.46 16.90
N PRO A 14 -10.84 6.83 17.91
CA PRO A 14 -10.36 7.56 19.08
C PRO A 14 -9.34 8.66 18.80
N ILE A 15 -8.65 8.60 17.65
CA ILE A 15 -7.59 9.55 17.28
C ILE A 15 -7.91 10.33 16.01
N ARG A 16 -9.06 10.07 15.38
CA ARG A 16 -9.45 10.68 14.08
C ARG A 16 -9.55 12.20 14.15
N ALA A 17 -9.86 12.76 15.31
CA ALA A 17 -9.94 14.22 15.48
C ALA A 17 -8.56 14.90 15.49
N ASP A 18 -7.50 14.14 15.78
CA ASP A 18 -6.14 14.66 15.93
C ASP A 18 -5.27 14.47 14.68
N PHE A 19 -5.74 13.67 13.72
CA PHE A 19 -4.98 13.29 12.53
C PHE A 19 -5.82 13.47 11.26
N ALA A 20 -5.14 13.83 10.18
CA ALA A 20 -5.70 13.80 8.83
C ALA A 20 -6.08 12.35 8.42
N ASP A 21 -6.92 12.18 7.41
CA ASP A 21 -7.16 10.87 6.81
C ASP A 21 -5.92 10.33 6.08
N TYR A 22 -5.92 9.04 5.78
CA TYR A 22 -4.75 8.43 5.12
C TYR A 22 -4.45 9.06 3.76
N PRO A 23 -5.44 9.32 2.88
CA PRO A 23 -5.17 10.03 1.62
C PRO A 23 -4.51 11.39 1.81
N GLU A 24 -4.95 12.19 2.78
CA GLU A 24 -4.34 13.49 3.06
C GLU A 24 -2.93 13.37 3.62
N MET A 25 -2.68 12.40 4.50
CA MET A 25 -1.32 12.12 5.01
C MET A 25 -0.36 11.79 3.85
N PHE A 26 -0.79 10.96 2.87
CA PHE A 26 0.03 10.63 1.72
C PHE A 26 0.21 11.80 0.76
N ARG A 27 -0.83 12.61 0.52
CA ARG A 27 -0.69 13.85 -0.26
C ARG A 27 0.36 14.76 0.36
N ASN A 28 0.30 14.99 1.67
CA ASN A 28 1.25 15.86 2.37
C ASN A 28 2.69 15.31 2.28
N LEU A 29 2.86 14.00 2.45
CA LEU A 29 4.17 13.35 2.38
C LEU A 29 4.78 13.45 0.97
N ILE A 30 4.00 13.13 -0.06
CA ILE A 30 4.47 13.06 -1.44
C ILE A 30 4.66 14.46 -2.02
N SER A 31 3.74 15.40 -1.74
CA SER A 31 3.88 16.80 -2.20
C SER A 31 5.07 17.51 -1.59
N ALA A 32 5.58 17.05 -0.45
CA ALA A 32 6.84 17.54 0.10
C ALA A 32 8.06 17.15 -0.75
N ALA A 33 7.98 16.06 -1.51
CA ALA A 33 9.02 15.61 -2.42
C ALA A 33 8.81 16.11 -3.85
N ASP A 34 7.55 16.13 -4.32
CA ASP A 34 7.17 16.61 -5.65
C ASP A 34 5.80 17.33 -5.59
N PRO A 35 5.81 18.68 -5.58
CA PRO A 35 4.58 19.48 -5.46
C PRO A 35 3.70 19.48 -6.71
N ASP A 36 4.21 19.00 -7.85
CA ASP A 36 3.51 19.02 -9.14
C ASP A 36 2.66 17.76 -9.38
N ILE A 37 2.59 16.84 -8.41
CA ILE A 37 1.74 15.66 -8.48
C ILE A 37 0.29 16.04 -8.23
N GLU A 38 -0.58 15.67 -9.17
CA GLU A 38 -2.03 15.74 -9.00
C GLU A 38 -2.56 14.48 -8.29
N TYR A 39 -3.60 14.64 -7.49
CA TYR A 39 -4.15 13.54 -6.70
C TYR A 39 -5.63 13.32 -6.98
N GLU A 40 -6.01 12.06 -7.08
CA GLU A 40 -7.39 11.59 -7.00
C GLU A 40 -7.49 10.57 -5.87
N THR A 41 -8.62 10.55 -5.18
CA THR A 41 -8.88 9.55 -4.13
C THR A 41 -10.12 8.76 -4.48
N VAL A 42 -10.05 7.45 -4.29
CA VAL A 42 -11.18 6.51 -4.40
C VAL A 42 -11.26 5.71 -3.11
N SER A 43 -12.37 5.84 -2.39
CA SER A 43 -12.60 5.15 -1.11
C SER A 43 -13.41 3.88 -1.32
N VAL A 44 -12.73 2.75 -1.51
CA VAL A 44 -13.41 1.45 -1.69
C VAL A 44 -14.19 1.02 -0.46
N ILE A 45 -13.77 1.45 0.72
CA ILE A 45 -14.46 1.17 1.99
C ILE A 45 -15.76 1.96 2.15
N GLN A 46 -15.96 3.02 1.36
CA GLN A 46 -17.21 3.77 1.26
C GLN A 46 -18.07 3.32 0.08
N GLY A 47 -17.64 2.28 -0.65
CA GLY A 47 -18.37 1.73 -1.79
C GLY A 47 -18.16 2.51 -3.09
N GLU A 48 -17.15 3.37 -3.16
CA GLU A 48 -16.81 4.04 -4.42
C GLU A 48 -16.25 3.03 -5.43
N PRO A 49 -16.67 3.12 -6.69
CA PRO A 49 -16.19 2.21 -7.73
C PRO A 49 -14.72 2.45 -8.05
N LEU A 50 -13.96 1.37 -8.25
CA LEU A 50 -12.60 1.45 -8.76
C LEU A 50 -12.60 2.06 -10.18
N PRO A 51 -11.61 2.91 -10.50
CA PRO A 51 -11.53 3.59 -11.80
C PRO A 51 -11.14 2.64 -12.92
N ASP A 52 -11.33 3.07 -14.17
CA ASP A 52 -10.84 2.36 -15.34
C ASP A 52 -9.31 2.43 -15.39
N ILE A 53 -8.68 1.28 -15.63
CA ILE A 53 -7.23 1.14 -15.74
C ILE A 53 -6.63 2.03 -16.84
N ALA A 54 -7.34 2.21 -17.95
CA ALA A 54 -6.86 2.97 -19.11
C ALA A 54 -6.53 4.45 -18.82
N GLY A 55 -7.06 5.01 -17.74
CA GLY A 55 -6.82 6.41 -17.36
C GLY A 55 -5.81 6.61 -16.23
N LEU A 56 -5.20 5.54 -15.75
CA LEU A 56 -4.32 5.60 -14.57
C LEU A 56 -2.86 5.82 -14.96
N GLU A 57 -2.19 6.77 -14.30
CA GLU A 57 -0.75 7.01 -14.43
C GLU A 57 0.05 6.34 -13.31
N ALA A 58 -0.49 6.34 -12.09
CA ALA A 58 0.10 5.65 -10.92
C ALA A 58 -0.97 5.40 -9.85
N ILE A 59 -0.75 4.39 -9.01
CA ILE A 59 -1.68 3.98 -7.94
C ILE A 59 -0.92 3.90 -6.61
N LEU A 60 -1.54 4.40 -5.53
CA LEU A 60 -1.13 4.15 -4.16
C LEU A 60 -2.30 3.49 -3.40
N ILE A 61 -2.04 2.35 -2.76
CA ILE A 61 -3.03 1.65 -1.93
C ILE A 61 -2.66 1.84 -0.47
N THR A 62 -3.59 2.37 0.32
CA THR A 62 -3.33 2.73 1.73
C THR A 62 -3.28 1.51 2.65
N GLY A 63 -2.98 1.74 3.92
CA GLY A 63 -3.16 0.76 4.99
C GLY A 63 -4.64 0.55 5.33
N SER A 64 -4.93 -0.59 5.96
CA SER A 64 -6.25 -0.99 6.46
C SER A 64 -6.11 -1.80 7.74
N PRO A 65 -7.10 -1.78 8.64
CA PRO A 65 -7.20 -2.77 9.71
C PRO A 65 -7.65 -4.15 9.23
N ALA A 66 -8.12 -4.27 7.98
CA ALA A 66 -8.55 -5.54 7.39
C ALA A 66 -7.38 -6.47 7.10
N GLY A 67 -7.62 -7.78 7.15
CA GLY A 67 -6.78 -8.80 6.55
C GLY A 67 -7.18 -9.05 5.09
N VAL A 68 -6.23 -9.47 4.25
CA VAL A 68 -6.50 -9.76 2.82
C VAL A 68 -7.47 -10.93 2.61
N TYR A 69 -7.69 -11.72 3.66
CA TYR A 69 -8.56 -12.89 3.71
C TYR A 69 -9.90 -12.62 4.41
N ASP A 70 -10.16 -11.36 4.81
CA ASP A 70 -11.43 -10.97 5.42
C ASP A 70 -12.54 -10.91 4.36
N ASP A 71 -13.78 -11.14 4.78
CA ASP A 71 -14.96 -11.20 3.91
C ASP A 71 -15.58 -9.81 3.71
N TYR A 72 -14.81 -8.89 3.11
CA TYR A 72 -15.29 -7.59 2.68
C TYR A 72 -15.51 -7.56 1.16
N ASP A 73 -16.65 -7.06 0.73
CA ASP A 73 -17.07 -7.03 -0.69
C ASP A 73 -16.07 -6.29 -1.61
N TRP A 74 -15.26 -5.37 -1.07
CA TRP A 74 -14.28 -4.58 -1.84
C TRP A 74 -12.92 -5.27 -2.03
N ILE A 75 -12.57 -6.32 -1.25
CA ILE A 75 -11.25 -6.96 -1.31
C ILE A 75 -11.04 -7.71 -2.63
N ALA A 76 -11.99 -8.56 -3.02
CA ALA A 76 -11.86 -9.34 -4.25
C ALA A 76 -11.83 -8.45 -5.52
N PRO A 77 -12.69 -7.43 -5.67
CA PRO A 77 -12.57 -6.44 -6.75
C PRO A 77 -11.24 -5.67 -6.74
N LEU A 78 -10.73 -5.27 -5.56
CA LEU A 78 -9.43 -4.61 -5.45
C LEU A 78 -8.29 -5.52 -5.90
N MET A 79 -8.30 -6.79 -5.53
CA MET A 79 -7.29 -7.75 -6.01
C MET A 79 -7.32 -7.91 -7.54
N GLN A 80 -8.52 -7.92 -8.15
CA GLN A 80 -8.63 -7.96 -9.60
C GLN A 80 -8.09 -6.68 -10.24
N PHE A 81 -8.44 -5.52 -9.70
CA PHE A 81 -7.94 -4.23 -10.13
C PHE A 81 -6.39 -4.15 -10.08
N ILE A 82 -5.77 -4.66 -9.01
CA ILE A 82 -4.31 -4.74 -8.88
C ILE A 82 -3.69 -5.59 -10.01
N ARG A 83 -4.29 -6.76 -10.33
CA ARG A 83 -3.83 -7.62 -11.42
C ARG A 83 -3.95 -6.93 -12.78
N ASP A 84 -5.06 -6.27 -13.03
CA ASP A 84 -5.33 -5.57 -14.29
C ASP A 84 -4.35 -4.38 -14.46
N ALA A 85 -4.12 -3.60 -13.41
CA ALA A 85 -3.15 -2.52 -13.38
C ALA A 85 -1.71 -3.03 -13.62
N ALA A 86 -1.33 -4.15 -12.98
CA ALA A 86 -0.03 -4.77 -13.20
C ALA A 86 0.14 -5.25 -14.66
N SER A 87 -0.91 -5.86 -15.23
CA SER A 87 -0.92 -6.31 -16.64
C SER A 87 -0.80 -5.14 -17.62
N ALA A 88 -1.34 -3.99 -17.26
CA ALA A 88 -1.22 -2.74 -18.02
C ALA A 88 0.08 -1.97 -17.73
N SER A 89 0.95 -2.49 -16.87
CA SER A 89 2.20 -1.83 -16.43
C SER A 89 1.98 -0.48 -15.75
N VAL A 90 0.85 -0.28 -15.09
CA VAL A 90 0.61 0.91 -14.26
C VAL A 90 1.44 0.79 -12.99
N PRO A 91 2.29 1.78 -12.64
CA PRO A 91 3.05 1.78 -11.41
C PRO A 91 2.15 1.72 -10.17
N GLN A 92 2.48 0.86 -9.21
CA GLN A 92 1.70 0.67 -8.00
C GLN A 92 2.58 0.70 -6.76
N VAL A 93 2.11 1.37 -5.72
CA VAL A 93 2.72 1.40 -4.38
C VAL A 93 1.69 0.93 -3.36
N GLY A 94 2.05 -0.05 -2.55
CA GLY A 94 1.20 -0.54 -1.47
C GLY A 94 1.84 -0.27 -0.10
N ILE A 95 1.05 0.28 0.82
CA ILE A 95 1.50 0.59 2.18
C ILE A 95 0.76 -0.30 3.19
N CYS A 96 1.49 -1.05 4.01
CA CYS A 96 0.95 -1.95 5.03
C CYS A 96 -0.04 -2.96 4.40
N PHE A 97 -1.35 -2.83 4.63
CA PHE A 97 -2.37 -3.65 3.95
C PHE A 97 -2.25 -3.57 2.43
N GLY A 98 -1.98 -2.37 1.87
CA GLY A 98 -1.76 -2.20 0.43
C GLY A 98 -0.63 -3.08 -0.09
N HIS A 99 0.50 -3.19 0.64
CA HIS A 99 1.59 -4.11 0.33
C HIS A 99 1.14 -5.57 0.38
N GLN A 100 0.36 -5.93 1.41
CA GLN A 100 -0.13 -7.30 1.60
C GLN A 100 -1.12 -7.71 0.51
N VAL A 101 -2.12 -6.86 0.20
CA VAL A 101 -3.12 -7.17 -0.83
C VAL A 101 -2.50 -7.23 -2.23
N MET A 102 -1.47 -6.42 -2.51
CA MET A 102 -0.70 -6.53 -3.76
C MET A 102 0.04 -7.87 -3.84
N ALA A 103 0.70 -8.27 -2.75
CA ALA A 103 1.40 -9.55 -2.72
C ALA A 103 0.43 -10.72 -2.96
N GLU A 104 -0.71 -10.76 -2.28
CA GLU A 104 -1.73 -11.80 -2.44
C GLU A 104 -2.33 -11.78 -3.85
N ALA A 105 -2.68 -10.61 -4.37
CA ALA A 105 -3.26 -10.46 -5.70
C ALA A 105 -2.33 -10.94 -6.83
N LEU A 106 -1.03 -10.76 -6.67
CA LEU A 106 -0.02 -11.11 -7.68
C LEU A 106 0.56 -12.52 -7.52
N GLY A 107 -0.02 -13.35 -6.66
CA GLY A 107 0.33 -14.78 -6.52
C GLY A 107 1.34 -15.07 -5.41
N GLY A 108 1.56 -14.14 -4.50
CA GLY A 108 2.22 -14.38 -3.23
C GLY A 108 1.26 -14.96 -2.18
N LYS A 109 1.68 -14.97 -0.92
CA LYS A 109 0.86 -15.46 0.19
C LYS A 109 1.03 -14.59 1.42
N VAL A 110 -0.10 -14.20 1.99
CA VAL A 110 -0.18 -13.45 3.24
C VAL A 110 -0.81 -14.31 4.33
N ILE A 111 -0.25 -14.29 5.51
CA ILE A 111 -0.82 -14.98 6.68
C ILE A 111 -0.82 -14.07 7.90
N LYS A 112 -1.72 -14.36 8.82
CA LYS A 112 -1.66 -13.82 10.17
C LYS A 112 -0.43 -14.40 10.88
N SER A 113 0.48 -13.54 11.32
CA SER A 113 1.73 -13.99 11.92
C SER A 113 1.48 -14.77 13.21
N PRO A 114 2.03 -15.98 13.33
CA PRO A 114 1.95 -16.74 14.60
C PRO A 114 2.74 -16.07 15.73
N LYS A 115 3.61 -15.11 15.40
CA LYS A 115 4.37 -14.32 16.39
C LYS A 115 3.55 -13.16 17.00
N GLY A 116 2.33 -12.93 16.51
CA GLY A 116 1.47 -11.84 16.95
C GLY A 116 1.80 -10.50 16.26
N TRP A 117 1.46 -9.42 16.94
CA TRP A 117 1.64 -8.06 16.42
C TRP A 117 3.09 -7.60 16.42
N GLY A 118 3.54 -7.06 15.32
CA GLY A 118 4.74 -6.24 15.22
C GLY A 118 4.36 -4.77 15.45
N ILE A 119 4.80 -4.21 16.58
CA ILE A 119 4.52 -2.82 16.95
C ILE A 119 5.82 -2.12 17.33
N GLY A 120 5.95 -0.87 16.89
CA GLY A 120 7.08 -0.03 17.26
C GLY A 120 8.06 0.20 16.12
N ARG A 121 9.30 0.59 16.47
CA ARG A 121 10.35 0.88 15.48
C ARG A 121 11.10 -0.41 15.14
N HIS A 122 11.01 -0.83 13.89
CA HIS A 122 11.75 -1.98 13.37
C HIS A 122 12.87 -1.50 12.43
N SER A 123 14.00 -2.19 12.46
CA SER A 123 15.13 -1.94 11.58
C SER A 123 15.24 -3.07 10.55
N TYR A 124 15.47 -2.69 9.31
CA TYR A 124 15.59 -3.60 8.18
C TYR A 124 16.92 -3.38 7.45
N ASP A 125 17.59 -4.47 7.09
CA ASP A 125 18.75 -4.40 6.22
C ASP A 125 18.34 -4.12 4.79
N VAL A 126 18.97 -3.15 4.15
CA VAL A 126 18.77 -2.86 2.72
C VAL A 126 19.58 -3.87 1.91
N LYS A 127 18.91 -4.78 1.21
CA LYS A 127 19.56 -5.86 0.43
C LYS A 127 19.90 -5.45 -0.99
N ALA A 128 19.18 -4.50 -1.56
CA ALA A 128 19.40 -3.96 -2.88
C ALA A 128 19.14 -2.46 -2.89
N CYS A 129 19.87 -1.74 -3.74
CA CYS A 129 19.68 -0.32 -3.98
C CYS A 129 19.32 -0.12 -5.46
N PRO A 130 18.05 -0.23 -5.83
CA PRO A 130 17.64 0.02 -7.21
C PRO A 130 17.81 1.50 -7.58
N ASP A 131 17.97 1.78 -8.88
CA ASP A 131 18.26 3.11 -9.40
C ASP A 131 17.26 4.18 -8.97
N TRP A 132 15.97 3.81 -8.80
CA TRP A 132 14.93 4.73 -8.33
C TRP A 132 15.09 5.19 -6.86
N MET A 133 15.91 4.53 -6.06
CA MET A 133 16.27 4.97 -4.70
C MET A 133 17.42 5.99 -4.67
N GLY A 134 17.94 6.43 -5.83
CA GLY A 134 18.91 7.53 -5.91
C GLY A 134 20.36 7.17 -5.66
N GLY A 135 20.72 5.90 -5.63
CA GLY A 135 22.11 5.42 -5.66
C GLY A 135 22.87 5.39 -4.32
N ASP A 136 22.43 6.13 -3.30
CA ASP A 136 23.08 6.19 -1.98
C ASP A 136 22.16 5.59 -0.91
N CYS A 137 21.98 4.26 -0.95
CA CYS A 137 21.13 3.58 0.03
C CYS A 137 21.87 3.36 1.36
N PRO A 138 21.23 3.65 2.50
CA PRO A 138 21.77 3.28 3.79
C PRO A 138 21.80 1.76 3.94
N ALA A 139 22.77 1.22 4.70
CA ALA A 139 22.84 -0.22 4.97
C ALA A 139 21.59 -0.74 5.74
N THR A 140 20.96 0.11 6.52
CA THR A 140 19.75 -0.19 7.29
C THR A 140 18.77 0.97 7.25
N ILE A 141 17.47 0.66 7.23
CA ILE A 141 16.40 1.62 7.44
C ILE A 141 15.61 1.25 8.69
N SER A 142 15.06 2.25 9.37
CA SER A 142 14.20 2.03 10.53
C SER A 142 12.88 2.73 10.32
N VAL A 143 11.80 1.97 10.38
CA VAL A 143 10.43 2.48 10.16
C VAL A 143 9.52 2.08 11.32
N PRO A 144 8.53 2.91 11.68
CA PRO A 144 7.49 2.50 12.58
C PRO A 144 6.59 1.45 11.90
N VAL A 145 6.24 0.42 12.63
CA VAL A 145 5.34 -0.64 12.16
C VAL A 145 4.20 -0.86 13.14
N SER A 146 3.04 -1.24 12.62
CA SER A 146 1.87 -1.68 13.39
C SER A 146 1.06 -2.64 12.51
N HIS A 147 1.47 -3.90 12.49
CA HIS A 147 0.78 -4.93 11.71
C HIS A 147 0.97 -6.31 12.33
N GLN A 148 0.06 -7.23 12.05
CA GLN A 148 0.17 -8.63 12.43
C GLN A 148 0.41 -9.50 11.19
N ASP A 149 -0.19 -9.15 10.06
CA ASP A 149 -0.12 -9.94 8.85
C ASP A 149 1.23 -9.79 8.15
N GLN A 150 1.68 -10.89 7.54
CA GLN A 150 2.99 -11.01 6.93
C GLN A 150 2.89 -11.65 5.54
N VAL A 151 3.61 -11.10 4.57
CA VAL A 151 3.88 -11.79 3.31
C VAL A 151 4.90 -12.89 3.59
N VAL A 152 4.52 -14.14 3.41
CA VAL A 152 5.38 -15.32 3.68
C VAL A 152 5.87 -16.00 2.40
N GLU A 153 5.19 -15.78 1.28
CA GLU A 153 5.64 -16.18 -0.06
C GLU A 153 5.58 -14.96 -0.97
N LEU A 154 6.68 -14.67 -1.63
CA LEU A 154 6.73 -13.54 -2.58
C LEU A 154 5.96 -13.87 -3.85
N PRO A 155 5.32 -12.87 -4.49
CA PRO A 155 4.80 -13.03 -5.83
C PRO A 155 5.89 -13.43 -6.82
N PRO A 156 5.55 -14.16 -7.92
CA PRO A 156 6.49 -14.43 -8.99
C PRO A 156 7.16 -13.16 -9.53
N GLY A 157 8.48 -13.15 -9.59
CA GLY A 157 9.27 -12.00 -10.05
C GLY A 157 9.52 -10.90 -9.01
N ALA A 158 8.97 -11.01 -7.79
CA ALA A 158 9.27 -10.08 -6.71
C ALA A 158 10.61 -10.39 -6.03
N SER A 159 11.24 -9.36 -5.49
CA SER A 159 12.48 -9.45 -4.72
C SER A 159 12.38 -8.62 -3.43
N VAL A 160 13.25 -8.93 -2.46
CA VAL A 160 13.39 -8.21 -1.18
C VAL A 160 14.76 -7.59 -1.10
#